data_d9d8ea23e32e0ea8ca1ad9524b527285
#
_entry.id   d9d8ea23e32e0ea8ca1ad9524b527285
#
_cell.length_a   1.000
_cell.length_b   1.000
_cell.length_c   1.000
_cell.angle_alpha   90.00
_cell.angle_beta   90.00
_cell.angle_gamma   90.00
#
_symmetry.space_group_name_H-M   'P 1'
#
loop_
_entity.id
_entity.type
_entity.pdbx_description
1 polymer ?
#
loop_
_entity_poly.entity_id
_entity_poly.type
_entity_poly.pdbx_seq_one_letter_code
_entity_poly.pdbx_strand_id
1 'polypeptide(L)'
;YYIAIFPAEMESFSLTFTDSDGKNTCKSSSKSLTIKRNYVTNLGDVKGGEYPYITFTAAATQKFTISQDFFYLYYSVGDSGWQGVKANTAVEFGGSKGSLRLRGKNNKTGTFLSSISATISFTENNVPVSCQGDIRTLIDWENYATVETKDARFSNLFKNCSVLTSAPDLPSKNLSSNCYYSMFYGCTGLTTAPALPATVLANGCYDSMFYGCTSLKSAPALPATELAENCYQSMFYGCKSLQNASDLPAEKVPDNAYNEMFYDCTSLEAMPTISAKTVYAYGMQEMFYGCHNLSKVTDLCIETFKTNNNSVGYNCANMFAYCKNLTAAPKLPATTLADYCYQDMFNGCEKLSSAPELKASSVHEGSYQRMFANCTALKKAPALPATKVRASGYQRMFVNCTGMESGPESLPTTELNENCYYKMFSGCSSLTIVPKLVVNKMAKGCCKEMFMYCSKLKEVTIYLKNDIDTSLNPFTDWLSGTAKNGTLHIRSGLLDATKTALCLPGNWTFAEDVTD
;
A
#
# COMPACT_ATOMS: atom_id res chain seq x y z
N TYR A 1 30.60 -32.01 34.90
CA TYR A 1 31.83 -31.24 34.67
C TYR A 1 31.84 -30.03 35.59
N TYR A 2 32.96 -29.78 36.29
CA TYR A 2 33.17 -28.58 37.10
C TYR A 2 34.03 -27.63 36.27
N ILE A 3 33.54 -26.42 36.05
CA ILE A 3 34.29 -25.39 35.34
C ILE A 3 34.74 -24.39 36.41
N ALA A 4 36.04 -24.19 36.57
CA ALA A 4 36.60 -23.14 37.41
C ALA A 4 36.55 -21.82 36.61
N ILE A 5 35.62 -20.93 36.96
CA ILE A 5 35.52 -19.58 36.42
C ILE A 5 35.91 -18.61 37.53
N PHE A 6 36.72 -17.61 37.20
CA PHE A 6 37.03 -16.53 38.16
C PHE A 6 35.75 -15.73 38.47
N PRO A 7 35.64 -15.18 39.71
CA PRO A 7 34.52 -14.33 40.05
C PRO A 7 34.38 -13.20 39.03
N ALA A 8 33.22 -13.09 38.42
CA ALA A 8 32.93 -12.09 37.38
C ALA A 8 31.44 -11.74 37.35
N GLU A 9 31.14 -10.51 36.95
CA GLU A 9 29.81 -10.09 36.53
C GLU A 9 29.80 -10.04 35.01
N MET A 10 28.82 -10.67 34.40
CA MET A 10 28.67 -10.74 32.96
C MET A 10 27.25 -10.35 32.56
N GLU A 11 27.10 -9.47 31.59
CA GLU A 11 25.80 -9.08 31.04
C GLU A 11 25.19 -10.18 30.15
N SER A 12 26.06 -10.98 29.53
CA SER A 12 25.68 -12.16 28.75
C SER A 12 26.83 -13.18 28.77
N PHE A 13 26.52 -14.45 28.58
CA PHE A 13 27.54 -15.48 28.47
C PHE A 13 27.15 -16.55 27.45
N SER A 14 28.18 -17.19 26.90
CA SER A 14 28.05 -18.40 26.09
C SER A 14 29.13 -19.39 26.54
N LEU A 15 28.72 -20.63 26.84
CA LEU A 15 29.60 -21.74 27.20
C LEU A 15 29.47 -22.82 26.15
N THR A 16 30.58 -23.20 25.54
CA THR A 16 30.66 -24.32 24.59
C THR A 16 31.37 -25.49 25.28
N PHE A 17 30.72 -26.64 25.28
CA PHE A 17 31.28 -27.89 25.78
C PHE A 17 31.55 -28.80 24.58
N THR A 18 32.74 -29.36 24.50
CA THR A 18 33.10 -30.36 23.49
C THR A 18 33.18 -31.72 24.20
N ASP A 19 32.45 -32.71 23.73
CA ASP A 19 32.52 -34.09 24.26
C ASP A 19 33.74 -34.87 23.72
N SER A 20 33.89 -36.09 24.17
CA SER A 20 34.99 -36.97 23.74
C SER A 20 34.97 -37.29 22.25
N ASP A 21 33.80 -37.16 21.60
CA ASP A 21 33.62 -37.44 20.19
C ASP A 21 33.74 -36.17 19.34
N GLY A 22 34.19 -35.06 19.94
CA GLY A 22 34.37 -33.77 19.28
C GLY A 22 33.05 -32.99 19.04
N LYS A 23 31.95 -33.41 19.65
CA LYS A 23 30.65 -32.75 19.52
C LYS A 23 30.55 -31.56 20.49
N ASN A 24 30.24 -30.41 19.95
CA ASN A 24 30.07 -29.18 20.69
C ASN A 24 28.65 -28.99 21.18
N THR A 25 28.53 -28.59 22.43
CA THR A 25 27.27 -28.19 23.07
C THR A 25 27.39 -26.76 23.58
N CYS A 26 26.48 -25.88 23.20
CA CYS A 26 26.55 -24.48 23.58
C CYS A 26 25.37 -24.09 24.49
N LYS A 27 25.64 -23.32 25.54
CA LYS A 27 24.61 -22.68 26.36
C LYS A 27 24.91 -21.19 26.45
N SER A 28 23.95 -20.36 26.07
CA SER A 28 24.04 -18.90 26.18
C SER A 28 22.88 -18.33 26.99
N SER A 29 23.07 -17.19 27.58
CA SER A 29 22.05 -16.43 28.29
C SER A 29 22.25 -14.94 28.04
N SER A 30 21.16 -14.24 27.76
CA SER A 30 21.12 -12.78 27.71
C SER A 30 20.82 -12.13 29.07
N LYS A 31 20.67 -12.95 30.12
CA LYS A 31 20.51 -12.43 31.49
C LYS A 31 21.87 -12.26 32.16
N SER A 32 22.05 -11.19 32.93
CA SER A 32 23.23 -10.98 33.73
C SER A 32 23.45 -12.15 34.70
N LEU A 33 24.69 -12.58 34.81
CA LEU A 33 25.11 -13.65 35.72
C LEU A 33 26.22 -13.12 36.61
N THR A 34 26.06 -13.25 37.92
CA THR A 34 27.08 -12.94 38.90
C THR A 34 27.69 -14.25 39.43
N ILE A 35 28.96 -14.49 39.17
CA ILE A 35 29.70 -15.64 39.68
C ILE A 35 30.49 -15.19 40.91
N LYS A 36 30.16 -15.76 42.06
CA LYS A 36 30.83 -15.44 43.34
C LYS A 36 31.88 -16.49 43.68
N ARG A 37 32.96 -16.05 44.31
CA ARG A 37 34.02 -16.94 44.81
C ARG A 37 33.44 -17.92 45.85
N ASN A 38 33.82 -19.18 45.77
CA ASN A 38 33.38 -20.27 46.65
C ASN A 38 31.89 -20.63 46.60
N TYR A 39 31.15 -20.24 45.54
CA TYR A 39 29.78 -20.65 45.32
C TYR A 39 29.70 -21.53 44.06
N VAL A 40 28.88 -22.57 44.14
CA VAL A 40 28.48 -23.35 42.94
C VAL A 40 27.30 -22.62 42.30
N THR A 41 27.51 -22.10 41.12
CA THR A 41 26.41 -21.49 40.33
C THR A 41 25.81 -22.58 39.45
N ASN A 42 24.57 -22.96 39.71
CA ASN A 42 23.84 -23.89 38.85
C ASN A 42 23.37 -23.17 37.61
N LEU A 43 23.98 -23.49 36.48
CA LEU A 43 23.61 -22.95 35.16
C LEU A 43 22.40 -23.69 34.53
N GLY A 44 21.78 -24.59 35.27
CA GLY A 44 20.76 -25.52 34.78
C GLY A 44 21.37 -26.68 33.97
N ASP A 45 20.55 -27.62 33.58
CA ASP A 45 21.00 -28.76 32.81
C ASP A 45 21.53 -28.32 31.43
N VAL A 46 22.79 -28.60 31.17
CA VAL A 46 23.38 -28.53 29.84
C VAL A 46 22.97 -29.79 29.11
N LYS A 47 21.77 -29.79 28.51
CA LYS A 47 21.43 -30.83 27.54
C LYS A 47 22.38 -30.67 26.37
N GLY A 48 22.96 -31.77 25.87
CA GLY A 48 23.81 -31.76 24.67
C GLY A 48 23.11 -30.94 23.59
N GLY A 49 23.67 -29.77 23.22
CA GLY A 49 22.99 -28.77 22.44
C GLY A 49 22.79 -29.29 21.02
N GLU A 50 21.56 -29.56 20.65
CA GLU A 50 21.24 -29.59 19.24
C GLU A 50 21.43 -28.15 18.71
N TYR A 51 22.11 -28.04 17.58
CA TYR A 51 22.17 -26.78 16.86
C TYR A 51 20.75 -26.26 16.59
N PRO A 52 20.52 -24.96 16.63
CA PRO A 52 19.19 -24.38 16.47
C PRO A 52 18.56 -24.72 15.12
N TYR A 53 17.26 -24.76 15.09
CA TYR A 53 16.43 -25.14 13.96
C TYR A 53 15.10 -24.37 14.00
N ILE A 54 14.39 -24.34 12.90
CA ILE A 54 12.96 -23.98 12.94
C ILE A 54 12.14 -25.23 13.27
N THR A 55 11.02 -25.05 13.96
CA THR A 55 10.13 -26.12 14.41
C THR A 55 8.73 -25.91 13.91
N PHE A 56 8.13 -26.95 13.32
CA PHE A 56 6.71 -26.99 13.01
C PHE A 56 5.99 -27.94 13.97
N THR A 57 4.85 -27.48 14.52
CA THR A 57 4.00 -28.29 15.38
C THR A 57 2.58 -28.36 14.82
N ALA A 58 1.98 -29.53 14.94
CA ALA A 58 0.60 -29.78 14.56
C ALA A 58 -0.05 -30.72 15.57
N ALA A 59 -1.32 -30.47 15.92
CA ALA A 59 -2.04 -31.26 16.91
C ALA A 59 -2.42 -32.67 16.41
N ALA A 60 -2.53 -32.85 15.12
CA ALA A 60 -2.80 -34.12 14.45
C ALA A 60 -1.72 -34.39 13.38
N THR A 61 -1.75 -35.60 12.80
CA THR A 61 -0.81 -35.94 11.72
C THR A 61 -0.95 -34.99 10.56
N GLN A 62 0.19 -34.42 10.15
CA GLN A 62 0.36 -33.52 9.02
C GLN A 62 1.48 -34.06 8.13
N LYS A 63 1.51 -33.66 6.86
CA LYS A 63 2.56 -34.02 5.91
C LYS A 63 3.21 -32.76 5.37
N PHE A 64 4.52 -32.68 5.56
CA PHE A 64 5.40 -31.65 5.00
C PHE A 64 5.94 -32.10 3.65
N THR A 65 5.98 -31.17 2.68
CA THR A 65 6.70 -31.33 1.41
C THR A 65 7.42 -30.05 1.08
N ILE A 66 8.45 -30.14 0.24
CA ILE A 66 9.12 -29.00 -0.36
C ILE A 66 9.20 -29.20 -1.87
N SER A 67 8.98 -28.15 -2.66
CA SER A 67 8.84 -28.25 -4.11
C SER A 67 10.15 -28.52 -4.87
N GLN A 68 11.30 -28.30 -4.22
CA GLN A 68 12.61 -28.44 -4.84
C GLN A 68 13.64 -28.92 -3.83
N ASP A 69 14.73 -29.56 -4.32
CA ASP A 69 15.84 -29.95 -3.49
C ASP A 69 16.62 -28.72 -2.99
N PHE A 70 16.70 -28.61 -1.68
CA PHE A 70 17.66 -27.75 -1.00
C PHE A 70 18.93 -28.54 -0.76
N PHE A 71 20.03 -28.11 -1.29
CA PHE A 71 21.31 -28.68 -0.92
C PHE A 71 21.54 -28.48 0.57
N TYR A 72 21.75 -29.62 1.28
CA TYR A 72 22.02 -29.63 2.73
C TYR A 72 20.89 -29.10 3.62
N LEU A 73 19.62 -29.29 3.28
CA LEU A 73 18.51 -29.16 4.20
C LEU A 73 18.23 -30.51 4.87
N TYR A 74 18.07 -30.49 6.18
CA TYR A 74 17.84 -31.67 7.00
C TYR A 74 16.57 -31.50 7.80
N TYR A 75 15.88 -32.62 8.06
CA TYR A 75 14.74 -32.70 8.93
C TYR A 75 14.91 -33.75 10.02
N SER A 76 14.17 -33.58 11.12
CA SER A 76 13.99 -34.54 12.18
C SER A 76 12.54 -34.48 12.67
N VAL A 77 11.93 -35.62 12.96
CA VAL A 77 10.55 -35.71 13.49
C VAL A 77 10.61 -36.35 14.88
N GLY A 78 9.98 -35.71 15.87
CA GLY A 78 10.06 -36.16 17.26
C GLY A 78 11.51 -36.33 17.72
N ASP A 79 11.86 -37.52 18.18
CA ASP A 79 13.21 -37.87 18.64
C ASP A 79 14.04 -38.63 17.58
N SER A 80 13.60 -38.62 16.31
CA SER A 80 14.37 -39.24 15.23
C SER A 80 15.66 -38.48 14.95
N GLY A 81 16.66 -39.17 14.41
CA GLY A 81 17.88 -38.54 13.93
C GLY A 81 17.62 -37.64 12.71
N TRP A 82 18.60 -36.80 12.38
CA TRP A 82 18.54 -35.90 11.21
C TRP A 82 18.69 -36.66 9.89
N GLN A 83 17.81 -36.35 8.94
CA GLN A 83 17.75 -36.93 7.60
C GLN A 83 17.74 -35.83 6.54
N GLY A 84 18.32 -36.07 5.36
CA GLY A 84 18.26 -35.13 4.24
C GLY A 84 16.86 -34.98 3.69
N VAL A 85 16.42 -33.75 3.47
CA VAL A 85 15.14 -33.45 2.79
C VAL A 85 15.27 -33.76 1.30
N LYS A 86 14.25 -34.41 0.72
CA LYS A 86 14.14 -34.65 -0.72
C LYS A 86 12.91 -33.93 -1.28
N ALA A 87 13.07 -33.28 -2.42
CA ALA A 87 11.98 -32.61 -3.10
C ALA A 87 10.78 -33.54 -3.35
N ASN A 88 9.59 -32.98 -3.22
CA ASN A 88 8.31 -33.66 -3.47
C ASN A 88 8.12 -34.98 -2.68
N THR A 89 8.90 -35.19 -1.63
CA THR A 89 8.78 -36.35 -0.75
C THR A 89 8.06 -35.92 0.53
N ALA A 90 6.93 -36.59 0.83
CA ALA A 90 6.14 -36.28 2.01
C ALA A 90 6.80 -36.81 3.29
N VAL A 91 6.90 -35.94 4.31
CA VAL A 91 7.36 -36.29 5.66
C VAL A 91 6.20 -36.10 6.63
N GLU A 92 5.78 -37.15 7.28
CA GLU A 92 4.70 -37.12 8.26
C GLU A 92 5.21 -36.66 9.64
N PHE A 93 4.46 -35.75 10.29
CA PHE A 93 4.75 -35.23 11.64
C PHE A 93 3.46 -34.84 12.35
N GLY A 94 3.55 -34.34 13.57
CA GLY A 94 2.39 -33.93 14.37
C GLY A 94 1.70 -35.07 15.10
N GLY A 95 0.77 -34.74 16.00
CA GLY A 95 0.12 -35.71 16.87
C GLY A 95 1.13 -36.57 17.64
N SER A 96 0.94 -37.89 17.62
CA SER A 96 1.85 -38.84 18.28
C SER A 96 3.24 -38.97 17.64
N LYS A 97 3.44 -38.44 16.42
CA LYS A 97 4.77 -38.46 15.72
C LYS A 97 5.70 -37.37 16.21
N GLY A 98 5.19 -36.35 16.92
CA GLY A 98 5.96 -35.22 17.41
C GLY A 98 6.15 -34.12 16.37
N SER A 99 6.93 -33.10 16.73
CA SER A 99 7.21 -31.93 15.90
C SER A 99 8.19 -32.24 14.75
N LEU A 100 8.04 -31.50 13.64
CA LEU A 100 9.02 -31.48 12.55
C LEU A 100 10.02 -30.35 12.82
N ARG A 101 11.30 -30.66 12.77
CA ARG A 101 12.42 -29.73 12.88
C ARG A 101 13.16 -29.66 11.56
N LEU A 102 13.52 -28.44 11.11
CA LEU A 102 14.31 -28.21 9.90
C LEU A 102 15.54 -27.37 10.19
N ARG A 103 16.68 -27.72 9.59
CA ARG A 103 17.92 -26.94 9.60
C ARG A 103 18.70 -27.11 8.31
N GLY A 104 19.53 -26.13 7.96
CA GLY A 104 20.33 -26.15 6.74
C GLY A 104 21.82 -25.92 7.00
N LYS A 105 22.66 -26.36 6.09
CA LYS A 105 24.10 -26.14 6.08
C LYS A 105 24.53 -25.70 4.68
N ASN A 106 24.22 -24.46 4.32
CA ASN A 106 24.59 -23.91 3.04
C ASN A 106 25.15 -22.50 3.19
N ASN A 107 26.42 -22.40 3.42
CA ASN A 107 27.12 -21.14 3.67
C ASN A 107 27.73 -20.50 2.39
N LYS A 108 27.53 -21.02 1.20
CA LYS A 108 28.25 -20.53 0.02
C LYS A 108 27.39 -19.92 -1.08
N THR A 109 26.12 -20.24 -1.19
CA THR A 109 25.30 -19.73 -2.28
C THR A 109 23.88 -19.58 -1.80
N GLY A 110 23.27 -18.42 -2.06
CA GLY A 110 21.85 -18.28 -1.93
C GLY A 110 21.18 -19.48 -2.56
N THR A 111 20.54 -20.30 -1.76
CA THR A 111 19.82 -21.51 -2.20
C THR A 111 18.68 -21.16 -3.13
N PHE A 112 18.41 -19.88 -3.28
CA PHE A 112 17.39 -19.32 -4.13
C PHE A 112 18.04 -18.53 -5.24
N LEU A 113 18.64 -19.27 -6.18
CA LEU A 113 19.06 -18.70 -7.45
C LEU A 113 17.84 -18.12 -8.16
N SER A 114 17.99 -16.94 -8.59
CA SER A 114 17.17 -15.94 -9.25
C SER A 114 15.92 -16.34 -10.07
N SER A 115 15.51 -17.58 -10.17
CA SER A 115 14.33 -18.00 -10.93
C SER A 115 13.55 -19.18 -10.36
N ILE A 116 14.04 -19.83 -9.30
CA ILE A 116 13.40 -21.04 -8.77
C ILE A 116 13.35 -20.97 -7.25
N SER A 117 12.21 -20.53 -6.71
CA SER A 117 11.96 -20.50 -5.27
C SER A 117 11.39 -21.84 -4.81
N ALA A 118 12.00 -22.44 -3.80
CA ALA A 118 11.40 -23.59 -3.16
C ALA A 118 10.26 -23.16 -2.25
N THR A 119 9.17 -23.92 -2.27
CA THR A 119 7.99 -23.67 -1.44
C THR A 119 7.77 -24.85 -0.51
N ILE A 120 7.63 -24.55 0.78
CA ILE A 120 7.17 -25.49 1.80
C ILE A 120 5.65 -25.58 1.72
N SER A 121 5.14 -26.80 1.72
CA SER A 121 3.69 -27.06 1.69
C SER A 121 3.31 -28.11 2.72
N PHE A 122 2.06 -28.00 3.21
CA PHE A 122 1.43 -28.96 4.10
C PHE A 122 0.17 -29.50 3.43
N THR A 123 0.01 -30.83 3.39
CA THR A 123 -1.03 -31.46 2.54
C THR A 123 -2.36 -31.64 3.25
N GLU A 124 -2.38 -31.69 4.59
CA GLU A 124 -3.63 -31.85 5.36
C GLU A 124 -4.22 -30.47 5.67
N ASN A 125 -5.14 -30.03 4.81
CA ASN A 125 -5.70 -28.66 4.83
C ASN A 125 -6.50 -28.30 6.09
N ASN A 126 -6.91 -29.28 6.89
CA ASN A 126 -7.69 -29.10 8.12
C ASN A 126 -6.83 -29.19 9.40
N VAL A 127 -5.53 -29.37 9.27
CA VAL A 127 -4.61 -29.52 10.41
C VAL A 127 -3.73 -28.27 10.50
N PRO A 128 -4.03 -27.34 11.41
CA PRO A 128 -3.21 -26.13 11.60
C PRO A 128 -1.77 -26.46 11.97
N VAL A 129 -0.85 -25.66 11.47
CA VAL A 129 0.59 -25.76 11.71
C VAL A 129 1.10 -24.47 12.29
N SER A 130 1.79 -24.53 13.43
CA SER A 130 2.56 -23.40 13.95
C SER A 130 4.04 -23.57 13.60
N CYS A 131 4.72 -22.45 13.33
CA CYS A 131 6.17 -22.41 13.10
C CYS A 131 6.82 -21.48 14.13
N GLN A 132 8.01 -21.84 14.60
CA GLN A 132 8.84 -21.03 15.49
C GLN A 132 10.34 -21.28 15.24
N GLY A 133 11.18 -20.37 15.73
CA GLY A 133 12.64 -20.43 15.59
C GLY A 133 13.18 -19.51 14.52
N ASP A 134 14.48 -19.30 14.52
CA ASP A 134 15.16 -18.36 13.62
C ASP A 134 15.31 -18.92 12.21
N ILE A 135 14.73 -18.24 11.21
CA ILE A 135 14.74 -18.70 9.81
C ILE A 135 16.17 -18.87 9.26
N ARG A 136 17.14 -18.12 9.79
CA ARG A 136 18.53 -18.18 9.33
C ARG A 136 19.19 -19.53 9.58
N THR A 137 18.62 -20.33 10.50
CA THR A 137 19.06 -21.72 10.76
C THR A 137 18.87 -22.64 9.54
N LEU A 138 18.01 -22.27 8.59
CA LEU A 138 17.89 -22.97 7.29
C LEU A 138 19.08 -22.71 6.37
N ILE A 139 19.84 -21.63 6.61
CA ILE A 139 21.02 -21.27 5.83
C ILE A 139 22.27 -21.93 6.43
N ASP A 140 22.53 -21.68 7.70
CA ASP A 140 23.66 -22.25 8.42
C ASP A 140 23.33 -22.40 9.91
N TRP A 141 22.96 -23.59 10.35
CA TRP A 141 22.57 -23.83 11.74
C TRP A 141 23.73 -23.64 12.73
N GLU A 142 24.98 -23.69 12.29
CA GLU A 142 26.15 -23.51 13.16
C GLU A 142 26.47 -22.03 13.41
N ASN A 143 26.29 -21.19 12.36
CA ASN A 143 26.66 -19.79 12.38
C ASN A 143 25.46 -18.85 12.14
N TYR A 144 24.22 -19.32 12.33
CA TYR A 144 22.99 -18.60 11.95
C TYR A 144 22.92 -17.18 12.52
N ALA A 145 23.49 -16.93 13.71
CA ALA A 145 23.45 -15.61 14.33
C ALA A 145 24.20 -14.52 13.53
N THR A 146 25.17 -14.91 12.71
CA THR A 146 25.97 -14.02 11.86
C THR A 146 25.57 -14.04 10.39
N VAL A 147 24.65 -14.93 10.01
CA VAL A 147 24.17 -15.04 8.62
C VAL A 147 23.22 -13.89 8.32
N GLU A 148 23.44 -13.23 7.19
CA GLU A 148 22.56 -12.20 6.63
C GLU A 148 21.82 -12.73 5.41
N THR A 149 20.67 -12.10 5.09
CA THR A 149 19.81 -12.54 3.97
C THR A 149 20.38 -12.23 2.59
N LYS A 150 21.47 -11.45 2.47
CA LYS A 150 22.06 -11.11 1.18
C LYS A 150 22.46 -12.33 0.33
N ASP A 151 22.81 -13.44 0.97
CA ASP A 151 23.26 -14.67 0.33
C ASP A 151 22.14 -15.73 0.23
N ALA A 152 20.97 -15.47 0.83
CA ALA A 152 19.83 -16.39 0.78
C ALA A 152 18.51 -15.61 0.67
N ARG A 153 17.67 -16.01 -0.27
CA ARG A 153 16.37 -15.42 -0.50
C ARG A 153 15.29 -16.41 -0.09
N PHE A 154 14.44 -16.00 0.82
CA PHE A 154 13.28 -16.80 1.26
C PHE A 154 12.02 -16.47 0.44
N SER A 155 12.20 -16.05 -0.83
CA SER A 155 11.10 -15.77 -1.75
C SER A 155 10.16 -16.97 -1.84
N ASN A 156 8.85 -16.72 -1.67
CA ASN A 156 7.79 -17.72 -1.79
C ASN A 156 7.89 -18.93 -0.84
N LEU A 157 8.74 -18.91 0.20
CA LEU A 157 9.04 -20.11 1.01
C LEU A 157 7.78 -20.75 1.62
N PHE A 158 6.81 -19.96 2.07
CA PHE A 158 5.53 -20.43 2.63
C PHE A 158 4.33 -20.02 1.76
N LYS A 159 4.55 -19.71 0.49
CA LYS A 159 3.46 -19.27 -0.41
C LYS A 159 2.33 -20.28 -0.44
N ASN A 160 1.10 -19.79 -0.22
CA ASN A 160 -0.15 -20.56 -0.18
C ASN A 160 -0.22 -21.64 0.93
N CYS A 161 0.59 -21.52 1.98
CA CYS A 161 0.46 -22.37 3.17
C CYS A 161 -0.76 -21.94 4.01
N SER A 162 -1.97 -22.29 3.58
CA SER A 162 -3.22 -21.86 4.23
C SER A 162 -3.38 -22.32 5.68
N VAL A 163 -2.73 -23.40 6.07
CA VAL A 163 -2.78 -23.96 7.44
C VAL A 163 -1.72 -23.38 8.38
N LEU A 164 -0.78 -22.56 7.89
CA LEU A 164 0.25 -21.94 8.72
C LEU A 164 -0.38 -20.85 9.60
N THR A 165 -0.28 -21.00 10.93
CA THR A 165 -0.90 -20.09 11.92
C THR A 165 0.08 -19.12 12.56
N SER A 166 1.37 -19.44 12.62
CA SER A 166 2.46 -18.57 13.07
C SER A 166 3.69 -18.71 12.18
N ALA A 167 4.47 -17.66 12.08
CA ALA A 167 5.68 -17.58 11.27
C ALA A 167 6.94 -17.82 12.11
N PRO A 168 8.08 -18.25 11.51
CA PRO A 168 9.37 -18.23 12.15
C PRO A 168 9.86 -16.79 12.39
N ASP A 169 10.88 -16.61 13.25
CA ASP A 169 11.52 -15.33 13.49
C ASP A 169 12.34 -14.88 12.26
N LEU A 170 12.26 -13.58 11.93
CA LEU A 170 12.97 -12.94 10.81
C LEU A 170 13.90 -11.83 11.33
N PRO A 171 14.97 -12.14 12.05
CA PRO A 171 15.77 -11.15 12.78
C PRO A 171 16.78 -10.38 11.94
N SER A 172 16.88 -10.63 10.63
CA SER A 172 17.85 -9.98 9.76
C SER A 172 17.58 -8.47 9.63
N LYS A 173 18.64 -7.69 9.80
CA LYS A 173 18.62 -6.23 9.64
C LYS A 173 19.16 -5.78 8.28
N ASN A 174 20.03 -6.56 7.66
CA ASN A 174 20.58 -6.32 6.34
C ASN A 174 19.87 -7.23 5.35
N LEU A 175 19.14 -6.64 4.41
CA LEU A 175 18.30 -7.35 3.46
C LEU A 175 18.89 -7.29 2.06
N SER A 176 18.72 -8.37 1.30
CA SER A 176 18.97 -8.39 -0.15
C SER A 176 17.70 -8.17 -0.94
N SER A 177 17.83 -7.83 -2.21
CA SER A 177 16.67 -7.65 -3.09
C SER A 177 15.81 -8.91 -3.14
N ASN A 178 14.48 -8.72 -3.00
CA ASN A 178 13.46 -9.77 -3.02
C ASN A 178 13.66 -10.89 -1.98
N CYS A 179 14.42 -10.65 -0.89
CA CYS A 179 14.78 -11.73 0.06
C CYS A 179 13.57 -12.38 0.73
N TYR A 180 12.49 -11.65 0.97
CA TYR A 180 11.23 -12.14 1.53
C TYR A 180 10.04 -11.91 0.58
N TYR A 181 10.30 -11.74 -0.73
CA TYR A 181 9.26 -11.57 -1.74
C TYR A 181 8.21 -12.67 -1.64
N SER A 182 6.94 -12.31 -1.46
CA SER A 182 5.79 -13.23 -1.38
C SER A 182 5.97 -14.38 -0.37
N MET A 183 6.81 -14.21 0.68
CA MET A 183 7.17 -15.32 1.58
C MET A 183 5.97 -15.99 2.22
N PHE A 184 4.95 -15.22 2.64
CA PHE A 184 3.71 -15.70 3.23
C PHE A 184 2.48 -15.40 2.36
N TYR A 185 2.67 -15.17 1.05
CA TYR A 185 1.56 -14.92 0.11
C TYR A 185 0.49 -16.01 0.24
N GLY A 186 -0.76 -15.64 0.45
CA GLY A 186 -1.88 -16.60 0.56
C GLY A 186 -1.88 -17.49 1.81
N CYS A 187 -1.09 -17.17 2.84
CA CYS A 187 -1.15 -17.87 4.13
C CYS A 187 -2.40 -17.44 4.92
N THR A 188 -3.56 -17.91 4.48
CA THR A 188 -4.86 -17.48 5.01
C THR A 188 -5.07 -17.81 6.49
N GLY A 189 -4.36 -18.79 7.05
CA GLY A 189 -4.38 -19.16 8.47
C GLY A 189 -3.48 -18.32 9.37
N LEU A 190 -2.57 -17.48 8.79
CA LEU A 190 -1.60 -16.71 9.56
C LEU A 190 -2.29 -15.59 10.35
N THR A 191 -2.21 -15.64 11.69
CA THR A 191 -2.89 -14.69 12.58
C THR A 191 -2.00 -13.57 13.09
N THR A 192 -0.68 -13.81 13.15
CA THR A 192 0.34 -12.88 13.64
C THR A 192 1.54 -12.84 12.71
N ALA A 193 1.99 -11.64 12.37
CA ALA A 193 3.22 -11.47 11.59
C ALA A 193 4.47 -11.55 12.48
N PRO A 194 5.62 -12.01 11.94
CA PRO A 194 6.90 -11.94 12.64
C PRO A 194 7.39 -10.49 12.72
N ALA A 195 8.31 -10.21 13.66
CA ALA A 195 8.98 -8.90 13.72
C ALA A 195 9.87 -8.67 12.48
N LEU A 196 9.90 -7.42 11.99
CA LEU A 196 10.69 -6.99 10.83
C LEU A 196 11.62 -5.84 11.24
N PRO A 197 12.80 -6.12 11.79
CA PRO A 197 13.65 -5.12 12.46
C PRO A 197 14.52 -4.28 11.53
N ALA A 198 14.51 -4.52 10.21
CA ALA A 198 15.35 -3.80 9.26
C ALA A 198 14.92 -2.31 9.14
N THR A 199 15.91 -1.41 9.21
CA THR A 199 15.73 0.04 9.08
C THR A 199 16.15 0.59 7.72
N VAL A 200 16.93 -0.19 6.97
CA VAL A 200 17.35 0.06 5.59
C VAL A 200 16.86 -1.11 4.74
N LEU A 201 16.11 -0.82 3.68
CA LEU A 201 15.48 -1.84 2.85
C LEU A 201 16.16 -1.95 1.48
N ALA A 202 16.07 -3.14 0.89
CA ALA A 202 16.47 -3.42 -0.48
C ALA A 202 15.25 -3.53 -1.41
N ASN A 203 15.48 -3.45 -2.72
CA ASN A 203 14.41 -3.51 -3.73
C ASN A 203 13.57 -4.79 -3.56
N GLY A 204 12.24 -4.61 -3.48
CA GLY A 204 11.27 -5.70 -3.40
C GLY A 204 11.43 -6.63 -2.19
N CYS A 205 12.19 -6.24 -1.15
CA CYS A 205 12.53 -7.17 -0.06
C CYS A 205 11.33 -7.73 0.70
N TYR A 206 10.24 -6.99 0.80
CA TYR A 206 8.97 -7.39 1.43
C TYR A 206 7.78 -7.28 0.47
N ASP A 207 8.02 -7.19 -0.85
CA ASP A 207 6.94 -7.12 -1.84
C ASP A 207 6.01 -8.33 -1.69
N SER A 208 4.71 -8.06 -1.60
CA SER A 208 3.63 -9.05 -1.49
C SER A 208 3.78 -10.05 -0.32
N MET A 209 4.59 -9.71 0.71
CA MET A 209 5.00 -10.66 1.75
C MET A 209 3.82 -11.32 2.46
N PHE A 210 2.77 -10.56 2.78
CA PHE A 210 1.56 -11.03 3.43
C PHE A 210 0.32 -10.89 2.54
N TYR A 211 0.50 -10.81 1.22
CA TYR A 211 -0.63 -10.71 0.28
C TYR A 211 -1.66 -11.82 0.53
N GLY A 212 -2.91 -11.45 0.75
CA GLY A 212 -4.00 -12.41 0.97
C GLY A 212 -3.96 -13.18 2.30
N CYS A 213 -3.19 -12.72 3.30
CA CYS A 213 -3.22 -13.28 4.66
C CYS A 213 -4.52 -12.84 5.38
N THR A 214 -5.63 -13.43 5.01
CA THR A 214 -6.98 -12.98 5.41
C THR A 214 -7.27 -13.06 6.90
N SER A 215 -6.54 -13.86 7.67
CA SER A 215 -6.67 -13.96 9.14
C SER A 215 -5.72 -13.05 9.93
N LEU A 216 -4.82 -12.32 9.25
CA LEU A 216 -3.84 -11.44 9.90
C LEU A 216 -4.56 -10.23 10.50
N LYS A 217 -4.40 -10.02 11.83
CA LYS A 217 -5.13 -8.97 12.58
C LYS A 217 -4.36 -7.66 12.74
N SER A 218 -3.03 -7.71 12.79
CA SER A 218 -2.16 -6.56 13.00
C SER A 218 -0.91 -6.63 12.15
N ALA A 219 -0.51 -5.50 11.57
CA ALA A 219 0.78 -5.39 10.92
C ALA A 219 1.91 -5.39 11.97
N PRO A 220 3.11 -5.92 11.66
CA PRO A 220 4.28 -5.79 12.50
C PRO A 220 4.78 -4.33 12.49
N ALA A 221 5.64 -3.95 13.44
CA ALA A 221 6.35 -2.67 13.36
C ALA A 221 7.18 -2.60 12.08
N LEU A 222 7.17 -1.42 11.41
CA LEU A 222 7.89 -1.16 10.17
C LEU A 222 8.85 0.03 10.37
N PRO A 223 9.99 -0.18 11.05
CA PRO A 223 10.86 0.89 11.51
C PRO A 223 11.73 1.52 10.41
N ALA A 224 11.61 1.08 9.15
CA ALA A 224 12.46 1.51 8.06
C ALA A 224 12.29 3.00 7.74
N THR A 225 13.39 3.73 7.77
CA THR A 225 13.50 5.14 7.37
C THR A 225 14.13 5.31 5.99
N GLU A 226 14.85 4.29 5.52
CA GLU A 226 15.43 4.24 4.17
C GLU A 226 14.76 3.12 3.38
N LEU A 227 13.99 3.53 2.37
CA LEU A 227 13.22 2.64 1.50
C LEU A 227 13.94 2.44 0.17
N ALA A 228 13.65 1.33 -0.49
CA ALA A 228 14.01 1.04 -1.86
C ALA A 228 12.77 0.82 -2.72
N GLU A 229 12.93 0.75 -4.04
CA GLU A 229 11.83 0.51 -4.98
C GLU A 229 11.11 -0.81 -4.66
N ASN A 230 9.77 -0.79 -4.74
CA ASN A 230 8.90 -1.94 -4.51
C ASN A 230 9.03 -2.60 -3.11
N CYS A 231 9.73 -1.99 -2.15
CA CYS A 231 10.13 -2.69 -0.90
C CYS A 231 8.94 -3.18 -0.04
N TYR A 232 7.79 -2.50 -0.08
CA TYR A 232 6.55 -2.85 0.60
C TYR A 232 5.35 -2.92 -0.38
N GLN A 233 5.61 -3.04 -1.69
CA GLN A 233 4.55 -3.14 -2.69
C GLN A 233 3.59 -4.28 -2.34
N SER A 234 2.27 -4.02 -2.35
CA SER A 234 1.20 -4.98 -2.08
C SER A 234 1.37 -5.82 -0.80
N MET A 235 2.18 -5.33 0.19
CA MET A 235 2.62 -6.14 1.34
C MET A 235 1.46 -6.77 2.11
N PHE A 236 0.37 -6.03 2.34
CA PHE A 236 -0.84 -6.48 3.04
C PHE A 236 -2.08 -6.49 2.15
N TYR A 237 -1.90 -6.54 0.82
CA TYR A 237 -3.02 -6.60 -0.13
C TYR A 237 -4.02 -7.69 0.26
N GLY A 238 -5.30 -7.35 0.40
CA GLY A 238 -6.36 -8.32 0.72
C GLY A 238 -6.28 -8.94 2.12
N CYS A 239 -5.55 -8.35 3.07
CA CYS A 239 -5.56 -8.76 4.47
C CYS A 239 -6.87 -8.31 5.15
N LYS A 240 -7.96 -9.01 4.85
CA LYS A 240 -9.32 -8.56 5.20
C LYS A 240 -9.60 -8.43 6.69
N SER A 241 -8.87 -9.14 7.56
CA SER A 241 -9.01 -9.05 9.03
C SER A 241 -8.04 -8.04 9.67
N LEU A 242 -7.22 -7.35 8.88
CA LEU A 242 -6.23 -6.39 9.40
C LEU A 242 -6.93 -5.16 9.97
N GLN A 243 -6.83 -4.97 11.29
CA GLN A 243 -7.45 -3.84 12.02
C GLN A 243 -6.47 -2.71 12.31
N ASN A 244 -5.19 -3.04 12.51
CA ASN A 244 -4.16 -2.11 12.91
C ASN A 244 -2.97 -2.16 11.95
N ALA A 245 -2.59 -0.98 11.45
CA ALA A 245 -1.37 -0.76 10.68
C ALA A 245 -0.33 -0.03 11.54
N SER A 246 0.95 -0.26 11.26
CA SER A 246 2.06 0.40 11.96
C SER A 246 2.46 1.69 11.24
N ASP A 247 2.94 2.68 12.00
CA ASP A 247 3.45 3.94 11.45
C ASP A 247 4.57 3.72 10.43
N LEU A 248 4.65 4.63 9.46
CA LEU A 248 5.58 4.62 8.33
C LEU A 248 6.51 5.83 8.42
N PRO A 249 7.69 5.69 9.05
CA PRO A 249 8.55 6.82 9.42
C PRO A 249 9.38 7.40 8.27
N ALA A 250 9.43 6.75 7.11
CA ALA A 250 10.25 7.20 5.97
C ALA A 250 9.74 8.52 5.38
N GLU A 251 10.64 9.50 5.22
CA GLU A 251 10.32 10.79 4.61
C GLU A 251 10.36 10.77 3.07
N LYS A 252 11.04 9.80 2.46
CA LYS A 252 11.11 9.60 1.01
C LYS A 252 10.52 8.26 0.65
N VAL A 253 9.57 8.26 -0.29
CA VAL A 253 8.88 7.06 -0.78
C VAL A 253 9.27 6.83 -2.24
N PRO A 254 10.22 5.91 -2.51
CA PRO A 254 10.65 5.56 -3.87
C PRO A 254 9.53 4.99 -4.73
N ASP A 255 9.84 4.70 -5.99
CA ASP A 255 8.90 4.14 -6.95
C ASP A 255 8.27 2.84 -6.42
N ASN A 256 6.93 2.80 -6.45
CA ASN A 256 6.10 1.68 -5.99
C ASN A 256 6.32 1.25 -4.52
N ALA A 257 7.05 2.00 -3.68
CA ALA A 257 7.44 1.49 -2.36
C ALA A 257 6.26 1.16 -1.45
N TYR A 258 5.16 1.91 -1.50
CA TYR A 258 3.90 1.66 -0.77
C TYR A 258 2.72 1.41 -1.73
N ASN A 259 2.98 1.12 -3.03
CA ASN A 259 1.93 0.83 -3.99
C ASN A 259 1.07 -0.36 -3.49
N GLU A 260 -0.27 -0.19 -3.46
CA GLU A 260 -1.25 -1.20 -3.04
C GLU A 260 -1.02 -1.80 -1.63
N MET A 261 -0.21 -1.13 -0.77
CA MET A 261 0.26 -1.75 0.48
C MET A 261 -0.85 -2.29 1.36
N PHE A 262 -1.99 -1.60 1.46
CA PHE A 262 -3.17 -2.00 2.24
C PHE A 262 -4.43 -2.13 1.36
N TYR A 263 -4.27 -2.40 0.06
CA TYR A 263 -5.39 -2.58 -0.87
C TYR A 263 -6.37 -3.64 -0.34
N ASP A 264 -7.67 -3.36 -0.33
CA ASP A 264 -8.74 -4.24 0.18
C ASP A 264 -8.55 -4.76 1.63
N CYS A 265 -7.85 -3.99 2.49
CA CYS A 265 -7.84 -4.25 3.93
C CYS A 265 -9.16 -3.77 4.55
N THR A 266 -10.23 -4.52 4.33
CA THR A 266 -11.61 -4.06 4.59
C THR A 266 -11.93 -3.86 6.07
N SER A 267 -11.16 -4.43 7.02
CA SER A 267 -11.32 -4.22 8.47
C SER A 267 -10.46 -3.07 9.02
N LEU A 268 -9.62 -2.42 8.21
CA LEU A 268 -8.76 -1.34 8.66
C LEU A 268 -9.60 -0.07 8.96
N GLU A 269 -9.61 0.39 10.22
CA GLU A 269 -10.41 1.54 10.67
C GLU A 269 -9.65 2.85 10.68
N ALA A 270 -8.33 2.80 10.89
CA ALA A 270 -7.47 3.96 11.02
C ALA A 270 -6.24 3.86 10.12
N MET A 271 -5.92 4.98 9.46
CA MET A 271 -4.69 5.15 8.71
C MET A 271 -3.50 5.25 9.68
N PRO A 272 -2.35 4.60 9.42
CA PRO A 272 -1.13 4.82 10.18
C PRO A 272 -0.61 6.25 9.94
N THR A 273 0.26 6.73 10.84
CA THR A 273 1.01 7.97 10.59
C THR A 273 1.97 7.74 9.43
N ILE A 274 1.93 8.64 8.43
CA ILE A 274 2.81 8.58 7.25
C ILE A 274 3.68 9.83 7.24
N SER A 275 4.99 9.67 7.43
CA SER A 275 5.95 10.78 7.52
C SER A 275 6.46 11.26 6.16
N ALA A 276 5.95 10.71 5.06
CA ALA A 276 6.39 10.99 3.70
C ALA A 276 6.27 12.47 3.32
N LYS A 277 7.38 13.09 2.93
CA LYS A 277 7.47 14.46 2.37
C LYS A 277 7.67 14.44 0.87
N THR A 278 8.35 13.43 0.35
CA THR A 278 8.62 13.25 -1.08
C THR A 278 8.13 11.89 -1.55
N VAL A 279 7.29 11.87 -2.58
CA VAL A 279 6.74 10.65 -3.16
C VAL A 279 7.11 10.56 -4.63
N TYR A 280 7.75 9.45 -5.02
CA TYR A 280 8.13 9.15 -6.40
C TYR A 280 6.97 8.47 -7.16
N ALA A 281 7.21 8.09 -8.42
CA ALA A 281 6.17 7.54 -9.29
C ALA A 281 5.54 6.27 -8.68
N TYR A 282 4.20 6.21 -8.69
CA TYR A 282 3.40 5.13 -8.12
C TYR A 282 3.66 4.86 -6.62
N GLY A 283 4.45 5.71 -5.93
CA GLY A 283 4.99 5.44 -4.60
C GLY A 283 3.92 5.10 -3.54
N MET A 284 2.73 5.70 -3.64
CA MET A 284 1.59 5.49 -2.75
C MET A 284 0.28 5.25 -3.53
N GLN A 285 0.39 4.82 -4.80
CA GLN A 285 -0.77 4.51 -5.62
C GLN A 285 -1.59 3.39 -4.96
N GLU A 286 -2.92 3.54 -4.93
CA GLU A 286 -3.87 2.54 -4.44
C GLU A 286 -3.62 2.04 -2.99
N MET A 287 -2.84 2.81 -2.20
CA MET A 287 -2.34 2.34 -0.90
C MET A 287 -3.45 1.86 0.05
N PHE A 288 -4.61 2.54 0.07
CA PHE A 288 -5.80 2.19 0.88
C PHE A 288 -7.03 1.95 0.01
N TYR A 289 -6.86 1.62 -1.28
CA TYR A 289 -7.99 1.33 -2.17
C TYR A 289 -8.89 0.25 -1.57
N GLY A 290 -10.19 0.48 -1.55
CA GLY A 290 -11.15 -0.52 -1.05
C GLY A 290 -11.12 -0.77 0.47
N CYS A 291 -10.41 0.03 1.27
CA CYS A 291 -10.46 -0.03 2.73
C CYS A 291 -11.83 0.49 3.23
N HIS A 292 -12.88 -0.30 3.07
CA HIS A 292 -14.26 0.14 3.28
C HIS A 292 -14.55 0.69 4.69
N ASN A 293 -13.86 0.20 5.73
CA ASN A 293 -14.07 0.63 7.12
C ASN A 293 -13.15 1.79 7.54
N LEU A 294 -12.23 2.23 6.67
CA LEU A 294 -11.33 3.33 6.97
C LEU A 294 -12.14 4.63 7.17
N SER A 295 -12.12 5.13 8.39
CA SER A 295 -12.86 6.33 8.81
C SER A 295 -12.00 7.38 9.51
N LYS A 296 -10.85 6.96 10.06
CA LYS A 296 -9.91 7.82 10.76
C LYS A 296 -8.65 7.99 9.92
N VAL A 297 -8.38 9.21 9.47
CA VAL A 297 -7.19 9.54 8.68
C VAL A 297 -6.38 10.62 9.39
N THR A 298 -5.06 10.55 9.24
CA THR A 298 -4.09 11.56 9.67
C THR A 298 -3.73 12.46 8.50
N ASP A 299 -3.28 13.69 8.77
CA ASP A 299 -2.86 14.60 7.73
C ASP A 299 -1.63 14.06 6.99
N LEU A 300 -1.60 14.25 5.67
CA LEU A 300 -0.43 13.94 4.86
C LEU A 300 0.58 15.10 4.93
N CYS A 301 1.86 14.76 4.93
CA CYS A 301 2.97 15.72 4.96
C CYS A 301 3.65 15.90 3.60
N ILE A 302 3.04 15.41 2.51
CA ILE A 302 3.66 15.38 1.17
C ILE A 302 3.81 16.80 0.62
N GLU A 303 5.03 17.23 0.41
CA GLU A 303 5.39 18.53 -0.13
C GLU A 303 5.78 18.44 -1.62
N THR A 304 6.36 17.31 -2.03
CA THR A 304 6.98 17.14 -3.35
C THR A 304 6.61 15.82 -4.00
N PHE A 305 6.15 15.91 -5.24
CA PHE A 305 6.00 14.76 -6.14
C PHE A 305 7.19 14.70 -7.09
N LYS A 306 7.74 13.52 -7.30
CA LYS A 306 8.81 13.24 -8.24
C LYS A 306 8.35 12.23 -9.29
N THR A 307 8.88 12.38 -10.49
CA THR A 307 8.75 11.39 -11.57
C THR A 307 10.15 11.03 -12.01
N ASN A 308 10.43 9.77 -12.24
CA ASN A 308 11.68 9.37 -12.87
C ASN A 308 11.62 9.63 -14.39
N ASN A 309 12.77 9.80 -15.03
CA ASN A 309 12.88 10.09 -16.46
C ASN A 309 12.05 9.08 -17.28
N ASN A 310 10.89 9.50 -17.80
CA ASN A 310 9.90 8.77 -18.60
C ASN A 310 8.72 8.11 -17.86
N SER A 311 8.57 8.19 -16.53
CA SER A 311 7.38 7.69 -15.85
C SER A 311 6.33 8.78 -15.66
N VAL A 312 5.07 8.45 -15.87
CA VAL A 312 3.92 9.26 -15.47
C VAL A 312 3.83 9.23 -13.93
N GLY A 313 3.39 10.31 -13.29
CA GLY A 313 3.46 10.46 -11.82
C GLY A 313 2.67 9.43 -11.03
N TYR A 314 1.34 9.40 -11.15
CA TYR A 314 0.41 8.56 -10.36
C TYR A 314 0.77 8.38 -8.88
N ASN A 315 1.52 9.31 -8.29
CA ASN A 315 2.17 9.19 -6.98
C ASN A 315 1.22 8.75 -5.85
N CYS A 316 0.02 9.34 -5.77
CA CYS A 316 -1.04 9.03 -4.82
C CYS A 316 -2.38 8.75 -5.54
N ALA A 317 -2.34 8.32 -6.81
CA ALA A 317 -3.55 8.01 -7.56
C ALA A 317 -4.34 6.89 -6.86
N ASN A 318 -5.67 7.00 -6.84
CA ASN A 318 -6.58 6.06 -6.18
C ASN A 318 -6.31 5.79 -4.69
N MET A 319 -5.48 6.59 -3.99
CA MET A 319 -4.98 6.26 -2.65
C MET A 319 -6.08 5.87 -1.66
N PHE A 320 -7.22 6.56 -1.68
CA PHE A 320 -8.38 6.30 -0.83
C PHE A 320 -9.63 5.93 -1.64
N ALA A 321 -9.48 5.54 -2.91
CA ALA A 321 -10.65 5.20 -3.72
C ALA A 321 -11.45 4.06 -3.07
N TYR A 322 -12.78 4.20 -3.06
CA TYR A 322 -13.73 3.28 -2.44
C TYR A 322 -13.58 3.08 -0.92
N CYS A 323 -12.95 4.02 -0.20
CA CYS A 323 -13.03 4.09 1.26
C CYS A 323 -14.42 4.62 1.67
N LYS A 324 -15.43 3.77 1.61
CA LYS A 324 -16.85 4.16 1.71
C LYS A 324 -17.23 4.83 3.03
N ASN A 325 -16.53 4.50 4.13
CA ASN A 325 -16.79 5.06 5.45
C ASN A 325 -15.96 6.33 5.77
N LEU A 326 -15.12 6.79 4.84
CA LEU A 326 -14.32 8.00 5.01
C LEU A 326 -15.24 9.22 5.00
N THR A 327 -15.30 9.98 6.12
CA THR A 327 -16.16 11.15 6.29
C THR A 327 -15.45 12.49 6.06
N ALA A 328 -14.14 12.52 6.27
CA ALA A 328 -13.26 13.69 6.06
C ALA A 328 -11.96 13.26 5.37
N ALA A 329 -11.48 14.09 4.47
CA ALA A 329 -10.19 13.85 3.80
C ALA A 329 -9.02 14.37 4.64
N PRO A 330 -7.80 13.79 4.54
CA PRO A 330 -6.59 14.33 5.12
C PRO A 330 -6.20 15.65 4.44
N LYS A 331 -5.39 16.49 5.10
CA LYS A 331 -4.78 17.66 4.45
C LYS A 331 -3.84 17.25 3.33
N LEU A 332 -3.81 18.07 2.28
CA LEU A 332 -2.95 17.89 1.11
C LEU A 332 -2.08 19.15 0.95
N PRO A 333 -0.89 19.19 1.59
CA PRO A 333 -0.10 20.42 1.66
C PRO A 333 0.65 20.76 0.36
N ALA A 334 0.80 19.83 -0.59
CA ALA A 334 1.57 20.03 -1.82
C ALA A 334 1.02 21.20 -2.65
N THR A 335 1.92 22.11 -3.03
CA THR A 335 1.63 23.26 -3.89
C THR A 335 2.09 23.04 -5.33
N THR A 336 2.99 22.09 -5.55
CA THR A 336 3.48 21.67 -6.87
C THR A 336 3.05 20.24 -7.14
N LEU A 337 2.37 20.02 -8.25
CA LEU A 337 1.80 18.75 -8.64
C LEU A 337 2.66 18.04 -9.69
N ALA A 338 2.52 16.74 -9.83
CA ALA A 338 2.98 15.94 -10.96
C ALA A 338 1.77 15.44 -11.78
N ASP A 339 2.01 14.95 -12.99
CA ASP A 339 0.95 14.40 -13.82
C ASP A 339 0.27 13.22 -13.12
N TYR A 340 -1.06 13.24 -13.06
CA TYR A 340 -1.95 12.24 -12.44
C TYR A 340 -1.71 11.98 -10.94
N CYS A 341 -0.98 12.85 -10.20
CA CYS A 341 -0.56 12.58 -8.81
C CYS A 341 -1.70 12.32 -7.82
N TYR A 342 -2.88 12.91 -8.01
CA TYR A 342 -4.08 12.74 -7.18
C TYR A 342 -5.28 12.21 -7.99
N GLN A 343 -5.03 11.58 -9.16
CA GLN A 343 -6.09 10.99 -9.96
C GLN A 343 -6.91 10.02 -9.11
N ASP A 344 -8.26 10.10 -9.20
CA ASP A 344 -9.19 9.19 -8.50
C ASP A 344 -9.00 9.10 -6.98
N MET A 345 -8.25 10.00 -6.33
CA MET A 345 -7.78 9.84 -4.94
C MET A 345 -8.89 9.51 -3.93
N PHE A 346 -10.07 10.10 -4.07
CA PHE A 346 -11.25 9.88 -3.22
C PHE A 346 -12.46 9.34 -4.01
N ASN A 347 -12.23 8.78 -5.21
CA ASN A 347 -13.33 8.24 -6.01
C ASN A 347 -14.12 7.17 -5.23
N GLY A 348 -15.45 7.31 -5.17
CA GLY A 348 -16.31 6.36 -4.46
C GLY A 348 -16.27 6.44 -2.93
N CYS A 349 -15.72 7.53 -2.35
CA CYS A 349 -15.84 7.82 -0.92
C CYS A 349 -17.25 8.37 -0.64
N GLU A 350 -18.24 7.47 -0.57
CA GLU A 350 -19.67 7.80 -0.54
C GLU A 350 -20.06 8.69 0.65
N LYS A 351 -19.38 8.57 1.82
CA LYS A 351 -19.65 9.35 3.04
C LYS A 351 -18.78 10.60 3.20
N LEU A 352 -17.88 10.88 2.25
CA LEU A 352 -17.02 12.06 2.32
C LEU A 352 -17.86 13.34 2.21
N SER A 353 -18.00 14.07 3.31
CA SER A 353 -18.85 15.26 3.43
C SER A 353 -18.10 16.58 3.20
N SER A 354 -16.78 16.57 3.33
CA SER A 354 -15.91 17.74 3.15
C SER A 354 -14.65 17.39 2.39
N ALA A 355 -14.32 18.19 1.37
CA ALA A 355 -13.07 18.09 0.63
C ALA A 355 -11.92 18.79 1.35
N PRO A 356 -10.65 18.40 1.14
CA PRO A 356 -9.49 19.10 1.66
C PRO A 356 -9.26 20.41 0.91
N GLU A 357 -8.48 21.32 1.49
CA GLU A 357 -7.97 22.49 0.80
C GLU A 357 -6.98 22.06 -0.31
N LEU A 358 -7.14 22.62 -1.52
CA LEU A 358 -6.26 22.40 -2.67
C LEU A 358 -5.47 23.68 -2.93
N LYS A 359 -4.13 23.62 -2.74
CA LYS A 359 -3.26 24.81 -2.72
C LYS A 359 -2.53 25.10 -4.03
N ALA A 360 -2.54 24.17 -4.98
CA ALA A 360 -1.77 24.29 -6.19
C ALA A 360 -2.28 25.43 -7.09
N SER A 361 -1.39 26.35 -7.48
CA SER A 361 -1.67 27.44 -8.43
C SER A 361 -1.56 27.01 -9.89
N SER A 362 -0.99 25.83 -10.15
CA SER A 362 -0.91 25.19 -11.46
C SER A 362 -1.27 23.72 -11.35
N VAL A 363 -2.19 23.26 -12.18
CA VAL A 363 -2.64 21.87 -12.26
C VAL A 363 -2.02 21.19 -13.46
N HIS A 364 -1.28 20.12 -13.20
CA HIS A 364 -0.65 19.28 -14.20
C HIS A 364 -1.64 18.36 -14.90
N GLU A 365 -1.19 17.62 -15.92
CA GLU A 365 -2.06 16.72 -16.68
C GLU A 365 -2.71 15.68 -15.76
N GLY A 366 -4.05 15.58 -15.84
CA GLY A 366 -4.83 14.63 -15.06
C GLY A 366 -4.67 14.68 -13.53
N SER A 367 -3.97 15.70 -12.95
CA SER A 367 -3.62 15.68 -11.52
C SER A 367 -4.82 15.54 -10.59
N TYR A 368 -5.96 16.15 -10.91
CA TYR A 368 -7.20 16.06 -10.14
C TYR A 368 -8.30 15.35 -10.92
N GLN A 369 -7.94 14.57 -11.97
CA GLN A 369 -8.90 13.80 -12.75
C GLN A 369 -9.67 12.86 -11.83
N ARG A 370 -11.02 12.94 -11.85
CA ARG A 370 -11.93 12.12 -11.05
C ARG A 370 -11.70 12.12 -9.52
N MET A 371 -10.96 13.11 -9.00
CA MET A 371 -10.50 13.11 -7.60
C MET A 371 -11.62 12.86 -6.59
N PHE A 372 -12.83 13.42 -6.81
CA PHE A 372 -14.00 13.26 -5.95
C PHE A 372 -15.17 12.58 -6.67
N ALA A 373 -14.91 11.85 -7.76
CA ALA A 373 -15.96 11.14 -8.46
C ALA A 373 -16.76 10.23 -7.51
N ASN A 374 -18.11 10.21 -7.66
CA ASN A 374 -19.00 9.39 -6.83
C ASN A 374 -18.96 9.69 -5.32
N CYS A 375 -18.48 10.87 -4.86
CA CYS A 375 -18.57 11.33 -3.47
C CYS A 375 -19.98 11.87 -3.20
N THR A 376 -20.95 10.99 -2.98
CA THR A 376 -22.37 11.34 -2.94
C THR A 376 -22.80 12.19 -1.74
N ALA A 377 -22.01 12.19 -0.64
CA ALA A 377 -22.27 13.04 0.54
C ALA A 377 -21.65 14.44 0.43
N LEU A 378 -20.77 14.69 -0.55
CA LEU A 378 -20.06 15.98 -0.68
C LEU A 378 -21.05 17.09 -1.08
N LYS A 379 -21.20 18.13 -0.23
CA LYS A 379 -22.17 19.23 -0.40
C LYS A 379 -21.63 20.43 -1.16
N LYS A 380 -20.37 20.74 -0.99
CA LYS A 380 -19.68 21.90 -1.59
C LYS A 380 -18.32 21.48 -2.17
N ALA A 381 -18.00 21.98 -3.35
CA ALA A 381 -16.66 21.82 -3.92
C ALA A 381 -15.62 22.66 -3.13
N PRO A 382 -14.35 22.22 -3.04
CA PRO A 382 -13.28 23.04 -2.49
C PRO A 382 -12.97 24.24 -3.40
N ALA A 383 -12.25 25.23 -2.89
CA ALA A 383 -11.67 26.28 -3.73
C ALA A 383 -10.67 25.67 -4.72
N LEU A 384 -10.68 26.18 -5.95
CA LEU A 384 -9.76 25.76 -7.03
C LEU A 384 -8.92 26.96 -7.49
N PRO A 385 -7.81 27.26 -6.80
CA PRO A 385 -7.06 28.50 -7.01
C PRO A 385 -6.19 28.51 -8.27
N ALA A 386 -6.10 27.42 -9.01
CA ALA A 386 -5.19 27.30 -10.13
C ALA A 386 -5.58 28.19 -11.31
N THR A 387 -4.64 29.04 -11.74
CA THR A 387 -4.76 29.89 -12.92
C THR A 387 -4.26 29.22 -14.21
N LYS A 388 -3.55 28.09 -14.06
CA LYS A 388 -3.06 27.27 -15.18
C LYS A 388 -3.51 25.82 -14.96
N VAL A 389 -4.24 25.28 -15.92
CA VAL A 389 -4.74 23.89 -15.89
C VAL A 389 -4.34 23.21 -17.19
N ARG A 390 -3.52 22.15 -17.11
CA ARG A 390 -3.14 21.34 -18.27
C ARG A 390 -4.29 20.44 -18.73
N ALA A 391 -4.07 19.68 -19.81
CA ALA A 391 -5.05 18.74 -20.36
C ALA A 391 -5.60 17.80 -19.25
N SER A 392 -6.91 17.58 -19.27
CA SER A 392 -7.62 16.71 -18.33
C SER A 392 -7.45 17.05 -16.84
N GLY A 393 -6.88 18.22 -16.47
CA GLY A 393 -6.51 18.53 -15.08
C GLY A 393 -7.64 18.44 -14.08
N TYR A 394 -8.87 18.84 -14.43
CA TYR A 394 -10.10 18.71 -13.64
C TYR A 394 -11.15 17.79 -14.31
N GLN A 395 -10.73 16.99 -15.28
CA GLN A 395 -11.63 16.08 -15.99
C GLN A 395 -12.40 15.20 -15.01
N ARG A 396 -13.75 15.23 -15.08
CA ARG A 396 -14.65 14.40 -14.25
C ARG A 396 -14.44 14.55 -12.73
N MET A 397 -13.86 15.67 -12.26
CA MET A 397 -13.42 15.83 -10.86
C MET A 397 -14.54 15.54 -9.86
N PHE A 398 -15.78 15.95 -10.13
CA PHE A 398 -16.95 15.78 -9.29
C PHE A 398 -18.07 14.97 -9.95
N VAL A 399 -17.74 14.14 -10.96
CA VAL A 399 -18.77 13.34 -11.65
C VAL A 399 -19.57 12.49 -10.65
N ASN A 400 -20.90 12.51 -10.78
CA ASN A 400 -21.84 11.80 -9.90
C ASN A 400 -21.79 12.19 -8.40
N CYS A 401 -21.32 13.37 -8.04
CA CYS A 401 -21.48 13.91 -6.69
C CYS A 401 -22.94 14.37 -6.50
N THR A 402 -23.86 13.41 -6.38
CA THR A 402 -25.32 13.69 -6.40
C THR A 402 -25.79 14.57 -5.25
N GLY A 403 -25.05 14.62 -4.14
CA GLY A 403 -25.35 15.47 -3.01
C GLY A 403 -24.80 16.91 -3.10
N MET A 404 -23.97 17.22 -4.13
CA MET A 404 -23.34 18.53 -4.27
C MET A 404 -24.36 19.61 -4.63
N GLU A 405 -24.44 20.66 -3.81
CA GLU A 405 -25.36 21.78 -3.95
C GLU A 405 -24.68 23.00 -4.57
N SER A 406 -23.37 23.18 -4.32
CA SER A 406 -22.58 24.30 -4.86
C SER A 406 -21.23 23.85 -5.40
N GLY A 407 -20.88 24.38 -6.56
CA GLY A 407 -19.54 24.31 -7.15
C GLY A 407 -18.50 25.16 -6.39
N PRO A 408 -17.25 25.28 -6.90
CA PRO A 408 -16.25 26.18 -6.33
C PRO A 408 -16.68 27.63 -6.48
N GLU A 409 -16.14 28.52 -5.64
CA GLU A 409 -16.49 29.95 -5.69
C GLU A 409 -16.01 30.63 -6.98
N SER A 410 -14.92 30.17 -7.54
CA SER A 410 -14.36 30.68 -8.81
C SER A 410 -13.60 29.60 -9.58
N LEU A 411 -13.46 29.82 -10.88
CA LEU A 411 -12.57 29.07 -11.78
C LEU A 411 -11.63 30.08 -12.46
N PRO A 412 -10.48 30.39 -11.85
CA PRO A 412 -9.61 31.48 -12.30
C PRO A 412 -8.85 31.17 -13.59
N THR A 413 -8.87 29.91 -14.06
CA THR A 413 -8.29 29.52 -15.35
C THR A 413 -9.13 30.03 -16.50
N THR A 414 -8.57 30.87 -17.34
CA THR A 414 -9.26 31.48 -18.50
C THR A 414 -8.76 30.95 -19.85
N GLU A 415 -7.59 30.31 -19.90
CA GLU A 415 -7.08 29.59 -21.06
C GLU A 415 -7.29 28.09 -20.85
N LEU A 416 -8.30 27.53 -21.52
CA LEU A 416 -8.73 26.16 -21.33
C LEU A 416 -7.96 25.22 -22.25
N ASN A 417 -7.32 24.20 -21.67
CA ASN A 417 -6.66 23.12 -22.39
C ASN A 417 -7.62 21.96 -22.71
N GLU A 418 -7.16 21.00 -23.50
CA GLU A 418 -7.95 19.87 -23.96
C GLU A 418 -8.57 19.11 -22.78
N ASN A 419 -9.91 18.91 -22.83
CA ASN A 419 -10.69 18.18 -21.83
C ASN A 419 -10.53 18.66 -20.36
N CYS A 420 -10.01 19.87 -20.11
CA CYS A 420 -9.67 20.31 -18.74
C CYS A 420 -10.85 20.33 -17.77
N TYR A 421 -12.09 20.63 -18.25
CA TYR A 421 -13.35 20.58 -17.50
C TYR A 421 -14.32 19.52 -18.05
N TYR A 422 -13.86 18.60 -18.92
CA TYR A 422 -14.72 17.56 -19.47
C TYR A 422 -15.45 16.80 -18.36
N LYS A 423 -16.82 16.79 -18.40
CA LYS A 423 -17.68 16.15 -17.41
C LYS A 423 -17.43 16.55 -15.96
N MET A 424 -16.87 17.74 -15.68
CA MET A 424 -16.41 18.11 -14.33
C MET A 424 -17.49 17.94 -13.26
N PHE A 425 -18.74 18.30 -13.54
CA PHE A 425 -19.90 18.21 -12.65
C PHE A 425 -21.01 17.30 -13.20
N SER A 426 -20.73 16.49 -14.22
CA SER A 426 -21.74 15.62 -14.82
C SER A 426 -22.37 14.70 -13.76
N GLY A 427 -23.71 14.65 -13.70
CA GLY A 427 -24.45 13.84 -12.73
C GLY A 427 -24.57 14.45 -11.31
N CYS A 428 -24.16 15.71 -11.11
CA CYS A 428 -24.38 16.43 -9.84
C CYS A 428 -25.84 16.90 -9.75
N SER A 429 -26.76 15.98 -9.50
CA SER A 429 -28.21 16.22 -9.61
C SER A 429 -28.77 17.25 -8.61
N SER A 430 -28.06 17.55 -7.51
CA SER A 430 -28.44 18.59 -6.53
C SER A 430 -27.79 19.95 -6.78
N LEU A 431 -26.92 20.09 -7.79
CA LEU A 431 -26.15 21.31 -8.04
C LEU A 431 -27.06 22.44 -8.50
N THR A 432 -26.99 23.59 -7.81
CA THR A 432 -27.78 24.81 -8.10
C THR A 432 -26.91 26.04 -8.28
N ILE A 433 -25.70 26.04 -7.69
CA ILE A 433 -24.79 27.20 -7.69
C ILE A 433 -23.48 26.78 -8.38
N VAL A 434 -23.14 27.50 -9.45
CA VAL A 434 -21.88 27.30 -10.19
C VAL A 434 -21.18 28.65 -10.37
N PRO A 435 -19.82 28.66 -10.47
CA PRO A 435 -19.09 29.92 -10.68
C PRO A 435 -19.32 30.48 -12.09
N LYS A 436 -19.10 31.79 -12.22
CA LYS A 436 -18.94 32.42 -13.54
C LYS A 436 -17.76 31.77 -14.27
N LEU A 437 -17.99 31.29 -15.49
CA LEU A 437 -16.98 30.71 -16.36
C LEU A 437 -16.42 31.82 -17.27
N VAL A 438 -15.14 32.14 -17.16
CA VAL A 438 -14.46 33.11 -18.03
C VAL A 438 -13.55 32.38 -19.00
N VAL A 439 -13.77 32.55 -20.30
CA VAL A 439 -13.04 31.81 -21.35
C VAL A 439 -12.40 32.77 -22.34
N ASN A 440 -11.10 32.90 -22.27
CA ASN A 440 -10.29 33.67 -23.19
C ASN A 440 -9.76 32.85 -24.37
N LYS A 441 -9.48 31.56 -24.13
CA LYS A 441 -9.00 30.60 -25.11
C LYS A 441 -9.59 29.22 -24.85
N MET A 442 -9.98 28.54 -25.91
CA MET A 442 -10.57 27.21 -25.88
C MET A 442 -9.65 26.16 -26.52
N ALA A 443 -9.79 24.93 -26.07
CA ALA A 443 -9.24 23.75 -26.72
C ALA A 443 -10.32 22.68 -26.87
N LYS A 444 -9.99 21.60 -27.57
CA LYS A 444 -10.89 20.51 -27.89
C LYS A 444 -11.57 19.95 -26.64
N GLY A 445 -12.92 19.89 -26.65
CA GLY A 445 -13.72 19.31 -25.60
C GLY A 445 -13.56 19.92 -24.21
N CYS A 446 -13.00 21.14 -24.08
CA CYS A 446 -12.60 21.70 -22.79
C CYS A 446 -13.73 21.79 -21.75
N CYS A 447 -14.97 22.03 -22.16
CA CYS A 447 -16.16 22.07 -21.31
C CYS A 447 -17.23 21.03 -21.74
N LYS A 448 -16.87 20.08 -22.61
CA LYS A 448 -17.79 19.06 -23.09
C LYS A 448 -18.46 18.32 -21.94
N GLU A 449 -19.81 18.20 -21.97
CA GLU A 449 -20.64 17.52 -20.97
C GLU A 449 -20.42 18.01 -19.51
N MET A 450 -19.94 19.27 -19.30
CA MET A 450 -19.50 19.78 -17.99
C MET A 450 -20.58 19.71 -16.92
N PHE A 451 -21.83 20.06 -17.23
CA PHE A 451 -22.98 20.06 -16.32
C PHE A 451 -24.05 19.05 -16.74
N MET A 452 -23.72 18.07 -17.59
CA MET A 452 -24.66 17.07 -18.06
C MET A 452 -25.35 16.36 -16.89
N TYR A 453 -26.68 16.25 -16.91
CA TYR A 453 -27.52 15.67 -15.84
C TYR A 453 -27.52 16.41 -14.50
N CYS A 454 -27.13 17.70 -14.45
CA CYS A 454 -27.34 18.56 -13.29
C CYS A 454 -28.79 19.03 -13.22
N SER A 455 -29.73 18.14 -12.87
CA SER A 455 -31.18 18.32 -13.07
C SER A 455 -31.81 19.49 -12.29
N LYS A 456 -31.11 20.05 -11.24
CA LYS A 456 -31.56 21.24 -10.51
C LYS A 456 -30.92 22.54 -10.98
N LEU A 457 -29.91 22.49 -11.85
CA LEU A 457 -29.18 23.67 -12.33
C LEU A 457 -30.09 24.48 -13.29
N LYS A 458 -30.31 25.76 -12.98
CA LYS A 458 -31.20 26.68 -13.72
C LYS A 458 -30.49 27.91 -14.25
N GLU A 459 -29.32 28.25 -13.72
CA GLU A 459 -28.59 29.45 -14.07
C GLU A 459 -27.10 29.12 -14.25
N VAL A 460 -26.54 29.57 -15.35
CA VAL A 460 -25.11 29.49 -15.68
C VAL A 460 -24.66 30.81 -16.25
N THR A 461 -23.52 31.33 -15.82
CA THR A 461 -22.91 32.55 -16.35
C THR A 461 -21.61 32.20 -17.07
N ILE A 462 -21.50 32.63 -18.34
CA ILE A 462 -20.28 32.46 -19.11
C ILE A 462 -19.89 33.78 -19.80
N TYR A 463 -18.63 34.16 -19.66
CA TYR A 463 -18.02 35.22 -20.44
C TYR A 463 -17.05 34.62 -21.45
N LEU A 464 -17.36 34.81 -22.75
CA LEU A 464 -16.54 34.41 -23.89
C LEU A 464 -15.84 35.65 -24.45
N LYS A 465 -14.53 35.70 -24.37
CA LYS A 465 -13.75 36.81 -24.96
C LYS A 465 -13.90 36.83 -26.49
N ASN A 466 -13.85 35.66 -27.09
CA ASN A 466 -13.95 35.45 -28.55
C ASN A 466 -15.13 34.54 -28.88
N ASP A 467 -15.55 34.54 -30.15
CA ASP A 467 -16.52 33.56 -30.66
C ASP A 467 -15.96 32.13 -30.60
N ILE A 468 -16.89 31.17 -30.59
CA ILE A 468 -16.54 29.76 -30.45
C ILE A 468 -15.98 29.19 -31.76
N ASP A 469 -14.81 28.59 -31.71
CA ASP A 469 -14.34 27.68 -32.76
C ASP A 469 -15.09 26.34 -32.65
N THR A 470 -16.09 26.16 -33.49
CA THR A 470 -16.97 24.97 -33.47
C THR A 470 -16.22 23.67 -33.82
N SER A 471 -15.07 23.73 -34.51
CA SER A 471 -14.27 22.56 -34.84
C SER A 471 -13.68 21.87 -33.60
N LEU A 472 -13.51 22.62 -32.48
CA LEU A 472 -13.02 22.14 -31.22
C LEU A 472 -14.08 21.41 -30.37
N ASN A 473 -15.39 21.52 -30.72
CA ASN A 473 -16.52 20.94 -29.98
C ASN A 473 -16.44 21.22 -28.46
N PRO A 474 -16.18 22.45 -27.99
CA PRO A 474 -15.84 22.75 -26.63
C PRO A 474 -17.00 22.58 -25.64
N PHE A 475 -18.28 22.77 -26.09
CA PHE A 475 -19.49 22.76 -25.28
C PHE A 475 -20.50 21.69 -25.70
N THR A 476 -20.08 20.63 -26.39
CA THR A 476 -20.99 19.53 -26.77
C THR A 476 -21.65 18.96 -25.50
N ASP A 477 -23.01 18.91 -25.49
CA ASP A 477 -23.87 18.37 -24.44
C ASP A 477 -23.61 18.94 -23.03
N TRP A 478 -22.95 20.11 -22.91
CA TRP A 478 -22.49 20.63 -21.62
C TRP A 478 -23.59 20.95 -20.62
N LEU A 479 -24.79 21.27 -21.07
CA LEU A 479 -26.01 21.51 -20.28
C LEU A 479 -27.07 20.43 -20.47
N SER A 480 -26.80 19.34 -21.19
CA SER A 480 -27.78 18.28 -21.46
C SER A 480 -28.31 17.65 -20.17
N GLY A 481 -29.64 17.52 -20.03
CA GLY A 481 -30.26 16.94 -18.82
C GLY A 481 -30.24 17.83 -17.59
N THR A 482 -29.98 19.13 -17.71
CA THR A 482 -30.17 20.15 -16.65
C THR A 482 -31.67 20.41 -16.43
N ALA A 483 -32.04 21.40 -15.58
CA ALA A 483 -33.44 21.75 -15.35
C ALA A 483 -34.18 22.06 -16.69
N LYS A 484 -35.47 21.76 -16.73
CA LYS A 484 -36.29 21.96 -17.97
C LYS A 484 -36.27 23.42 -18.45
N ASN A 485 -36.24 24.38 -17.52
CA ASN A 485 -36.21 25.82 -17.80
C ASN A 485 -34.97 26.39 -17.11
N GLY A 486 -34.28 27.31 -17.77
CA GLY A 486 -33.09 27.95 -17.19
C GLY A 486 -32.64 29.15 -18.01
N THR A 487 -31.64 29.85 -17.50
CA THR A 487 -31.05 31.03 -18.15
C THR A 487 -29.54 30.85 -18.28
N LEU A 488 -29.03 31.05 -19.46
CA LEU A 488 -27.61 31.18 -19.74
C LEU A 488 -27.26 32.65 -19.93
N HIS A 489 -26.55 33.21 -18.95
CA HIS A 489 -26.07 34.59 -18.97
C HIS A 489 -24.80 34.67 -19.82
N ILE A 490 -24.81 35.52 -20.84
CA ILE A 490 -23.72 35.70 -21.80
C ILE A 490 -23.43 37.20 -22.00
N ARG A 491 -22.27 37.54 -22.57
CA ARG A 491 -22.01 38.91 -23.02
C ARG A 491 -22.84 39.23 -24.26
N SER A 492 -23.19 40.50 -24.43
CA SER A 492 -23.86 40.98 -25.66
C SER A 492 -22.93 40.90 -26.88
N GLY A 493 -23.52 40.85 -28.08
CA GLY A 493 -22.82 40.91 -29.35
C GLY A 493 -22.06 39.65 -29.78
N LEU A 494 -22.39 38.48 -29.21
CA LEU A 494 -21.91 37.19 -29.73
C LEU A 494 -22.59 36.84 -31.04
N LEU A 495 -21.87 36.23 -32.00
CA LEU A 495 -22.41 35.74 -33.25
C LEU A 495 -23.46 34.64 -33.03
N ASP A 496 -24.47 34.56 -33.92
CA ASP A 496 -25.50 33.50 -33.83
C ASP A 496 -24.89 32.10 -33.94
N ALA A 497 -23.83 31.90 -34.69
CA ALA A 497 -23.09 30.65 -34.75
C ALA A 497 -22.52 30.26 -33.36
N THR A 498 -22.02 31.24 -32.59
CA THR A 498 -21.52 31.04 -31.21
C THR A 498 -22.68 30.67 -30.27
N LYS A 499 -23.85 31.37 -30.36
CA LYS A 499 -25.03 31.04 -29.56
C LYS A 499 -25.53 29.62 -29.88
N THR A 500 -25.54 29.23 -31.15
CA THR A 500 -25.91 27.87 -31.58
C THR A 500 -24.93 26.82 -30.99
N ALA A 501 -23.64 27.10 -31.03
CA ALA A 501 -22.62 26.19 -30.50
C ALA A 501 -22.66 26.00 -28.98
N LEU A 502 -23.32 26.91 -28.23
CA LEU A 502 -23.57 26.75 -26.79
C LEU A 502 -24.66 25.72 -26.47
N CYS A 503 -25.34 25.17 -27.47
CA CYS A 503 -26.24 24.00 -27.36
C CYS A 503 -27.23 24.07 -26.18
N LEU A 504 -28.07 25.12 -26.10
CA LEU A 504 -29.06 25.25 -25.02
C LEU A 504 -30.07 24.08 -25.02
N PRO A 505 -30.37 23.48 -23.86
CA PRO A 505 -31.37 22.44 -23.75
C PRO A 505 -32.79 23.03 -23.62
N GLY A 506 -33.77 22.44 -24.30
CA GLY A 506 -35.21 22.66 -24.10
C GLY A 506 -35.63 24.13 -24.03
N ASN A 507 -36.18 24.55 -22.88
CA ASN A 507 -36.70 25.90 -22.65
C ASN A 507 -35.68 26.83 -21.97
N TRP A 508 -34.39 26.61 -22.11
CA TRP A 508 -33.38 27.57 -21.68
C TRP A 508 -33.35 28.79 -22.62
N THR A 509 -33.10 29.95 -22.04
CA THR A 509 -33.03 31.21 -22.75
C THR A 509 -31.68 31.90 -22.53
N PHE A 510 -31.26 32.75 -23.44
CA PHE A 510 -30.10 33.63 -23.25
C PHE A 510 -30.51 34.93 -22.52
N ALA A 511 -29.69 35.37 -21.60
CA ALA A 511 -29.68 36.73 -21.08
C ALA A 511 -28.35 37.37 -21.46
N GLU A 512 -28.39 38.49 -22.19
CA GLU A 512 -27.20 39.20 -22.64
C GLU A 512 -26.82 40.33 -21.65
N ASP A 513 -26.45 39.94 -20.43
CA ASP A 513 -26.24 40.84 -19.28
C ASP A 513 -24.86 40.72 -18.63
N VAL A 514 -23.94 39.91 -19.20
CA VAL A 514 -22.63 39.70 -18.67
C VAL A 514 -21.63 40.76 -19.16
N THR A 515 -21.00 41.46 -18.24
CA THR A 515 -19.90 42.41 -18.48
C THR A 515 -18.56 41.79 -18.11
N ASP A 516 -17.45 42.41 -18.54
CA ASP A 516 -16.06 42.00 -18.26
C ASP A 516 -15.76 41.85 -16.77
#